data_0c1b8685c4e47c87ca5b38e0c2050274
#
_entry.id   0c1b8685c4e47c87ca5b38e0c2050274
#
_cell.length_a   1.000
_cell.length_b   1.000
_cell.length_c   1.000
_cell.angle_alpha   90.00
_cell.angle_beta   90.00
_cell.angle_gamma   90.00
#
_symmetry.space_group_name_H-M   'P 1'
#
loop_
_entity.id
_entity.type
_entity.pdbx_description
1 polymer ?
#
loop_
_entity_poly.entity_id
_entity_poly.type
_entity_poly.pdbx_seq_one_letter_code
_entity_poly.pdbx_strand_id
1 'polypeptide(L)'
;MKNTKIMSIAILALALTACANNIETEKNIADSPANKTEVSQDLEKENANLDETSKDTESSKEKSDTLTITDAHGEVEVARNPKKVVALDSRNFEVLEAMGVNLVAAPKDVMPETSSYLKDESVENIGNHREPNLELLAATDPDLVIIGQRFADYYDDIKAIVPNASVIDLDSDVSEDADSPGNNLIEGFMNSTMILGEIFDKEEKANELIANLEESIEKAKATYNGGSVMGIVVSGGEIGYSAPKYGRVWGPVYEILELEPTLEVKNDSSDHKGDDISVEAIAESKPDYLMVLDRDAAVRSEENSKPAMEVIEGSEALKDLESIKNNKIYYAPNDTYTNESIITYTKIFDGLAELFSK
;
A
#
# COMPACT_ATOMS: atom_id res chain seq x y z
N MET A 1 3.41 43.47 -36.54
CA MET A 1 4.23 43.05 -37.69
C MET A 1 4.45 41.57 -37.56
N LYS A 2 4.02 40.86 -38.60
CA LYS A 2 4.04 39.40 -38.78
C LYS A 2 5.45 38.83 -38.75
N ASN A 3 5.69 37.65 -38.17
CA ASN A 3 6.55 36.65 -38.78
C ASN A 3 6.14 35.24 -38.33
N THR A 4 5.46 34.61 -39.23
CA THR A 4 5.11 33.21 -39.32
C THR A 4 6.38 32.44 -39.75
N LYS A 5 6.75 31.39 -39.06
CA LYS A 5 7.67 30.36 -39.59
C LYS A 5 6.94 29.01 -39.57
N ILE A 6 6.60 28.62 -40.78
CA ILE A 6 6.17 27.27 -41.13
C ILE A 6 7.41 26.41 -41.23
N MET A 7 7.45 25.25 -40.60
CA MET A 7 8.46 24.23 -40.85
C MET A 7 7.80 22.88 -41.09
N SER A 8 8.13 22.37 -42.27
CA SER A 8 7.52 21.28 -43.00
C SER A 8 7.79 19.90 -42.36
N ILE A 9 6.78 19.07 -42.43
CA ILE A 9 6.75 17.64 -42.13
C ILE A 9 7.45 16.89 -43.27
N ALA A 10 8.40 16.03 -42.94
CA ALA A 10 8.92 15.01 -43.85
C ALA A 10 8.45 13.63 -43.36
N ILE A 11 7.52 13.05 -44.13
CA ILE A 11 7.04 11.66 -43.96
C ILE A 11 8.07 10.76 -44.68
N LEU A 12 8.61 9.78 -43.94
CA LEU A 12 9.39 8.70 -44.54
C LEU A 12 8.65 7.38 -44.31
N ALA A 13 8.04 6.90 -45.39
CA ALA A 13 7.46 5.58 -45.49
C ALA A 13 8.56 4.55 -45.85
N LEU A 14 8.67 3.47 -45.10
CA LEU A 14 9.42 2.28 -45.50
C LEU A 14 8.51 1.07 -45.50
N ALA A 15 8.53 0.40 -46.63
CA ALA A 15 7.66 -0.68 -47.05
C ALA A 15 8.07 -2.04 -46.46
N LEU A 16 7.07 -2.85 -46.23
CA LEU A 16 7.06 -4.26 -45.89
C LEU A 16 7.65 -5.14 -47.02
N THR A 17 8.35 -6.17 -46.62
CA THR A 17 8.43 -7.41 -47.42
C THR A 17 8.15 -8.62 -46.53
N ALA A 18 7.06 -9.28 -46.88
CA ALA A 18 6.65 -10.57 -46.36
C ALA A 18 7.41 -11.70 -47.08
N CYS A 19 7.76 -12.76 -46.37
CA CYS A 19 7.94 -14.08 -46.94
C CYS A 19 7.23 -15.10 -46.06
N ALA A 20 6.15 -15.61 -46.61
CA ALA A 20 5.45 -16.79 -46.13
C ALA A 20 6.19 -18.04 -46.61
N ASN A 21 6.23 -19.08 -45.78
CA ASN A 21 6.28 -20.44 -46.26
C ASN A 21 5.40 -21.33 -45.37
N ASN A 22 4.35 -21.76 -46.04
CA ASN A 22 3.44 -22.82 -45.67
C ASN A 22 4.09 -24.19 -45.97
N ILE A 23 3.93 -25.20 -45.10
CA ILE A 23 3.79 -26.61 -45.48
C ILE A 23 2.83 -27.27 -44.49
N GLU A 24 1.80 -27.82 -45.08
CA GLU A 24 0.70 -28.59 -44.51
C GLU A 24 1.06 -30.04 -44.16
N THR A 25 0.26 -30.57 -43.24
CA THR A 25 -0.38 -31.92 -43.16
C THR A 25 0.53 -33.17 -43.11
N GLU A 26 0.28 -34.11 -42.24
CA GLU A 26 -0.86 -35.06 -42.16
C GLU A 26 -0.86 -35.90 -40.86
N LYS A 27 -2.04 -36.39 -40.54
CA LYS A 27 -2.46 -37.34 -39.53
C LYS A 27 -1.84 -38.76 -39.80
N ASN A 28 -1.61 -39.53 -38.74
CA ASN A 28 -2.21 -40.88 -38.56
C ASN A 28 -1.91 -41.49 -37.18
N ILE A 29 -2.87 -41.91 -36.62
CA ILE A 29 -3.53 -42.89 -35.78
C ILE A 29 -2.76 -44.26 -35.67
N ALA A 30 -2.90 -44.78 -34.46
CA ALA A 30 -2.98 -46.19 -34.02
C ALA A 30 -1.70 -46.84 -33.41
N ASP A 31 -1.87 -47.24 -32.29
CA ASP A 31 -2.19 -48.52 -31.64
C ASP A 31 -1.12 -49.03 -30.67
N SER A 32 -1.62 -49.42 -29.52
CA SER A 32 -0.97 -50.21 -28.46
C SER A 32 -0.73 -51.65 -28.91
N PRO A 33 0.12 -52.48 -28.30
CA PRO A 33 -0.25 -53.02 -27.00
C PRO A 33 0.89 -53.41 -26.03
N ALA A 34 0.42 -53.71 -24.85
CA ALA A 34 1.05 -54.26 -23.67
C ALA A 34 2.03 -55.45 -23.89
N ASN A 35 2.98 -55.55 -22.98
CA ASN A 35 3.30 -56.87 -22.43
C ASN A 35 3.79 -56.80 -20.97
N LYS A 36 3.12 -57.62 -20.17
CA LYS A 36 3.49 -58.05 -18.82
C LYS A 36 4.64 -59.02 -18.88
N THR A 37 5.48 -59.03 -17.85
CA THR A 37 5.93 -60.30 -17.25
C THR A 37 6.40 -60.06 -15.83
N GLU A 38 5.85 -60.88 -14.98
CA GLU A 38 6.05 -61.10 -13.55
C GLU A 38 7.30 -61.90 -13.23
N VAL A 39 7.51 -61.97 -11.86
CA VAL A 39 8.06 -63.11 -11.06
C VAL A 39 9.56 -63.00 -10.78
N SER A 40 10.09 -63.19 -9.58
CA SER A 40 9.74 -63.71 -8.26
C SER A 40 10.88 -63.39 -7.30
N GLN A 41 10.53 -63.18 -6.06
CA GLN A 41 10.96 -63.77 -4.78
C GLN A 41 12.35 -64.40 -4.68
N ASP A 42 13.17 -64.01 -3.71
CA ASP A 42 13.35 -64.85 -2.54
C ASP A 42 13.94 -64.13 -1.30
N LEU A 43 13.56 -64.68 -0.20
CA LEU A 43 13.79 -64.34 1.19
C LEU A 43 15.23 -64.66 1.65
N GLU A 44 15.81 -63.95 2.58
CA GLU A 44 16.10 -64.54 3.89
C GLU A 44 16.51 -63.47 4.94
N LYS A 45 16.12 -63.78 6.14
CA LYS A 45 16.22 -63.09 7.41
C LYS A 45 17.65 -63.03 7.95
N GLU A 46 17.99 -61.96 8.68
CA GLU A 46 18.54 -62.18 10.01
C GLU A 46 18.27 -60.94 10.92
N ASN A 47 18.08 -61.29 12.15
CA ASN A 47 17.41 -60.57 13.23
C ASN A 47 18.42 -59.95 14.18
N ALA A 48 17.97 -58.91 14.89
CA ALA A 48 18.36 -58.43 16.22
C ALA A 48 19.47 -57.35 16.32
N ASN A 49 19.20 -56.13 16.76
CA ASN A 49 18.99 -55.80 18.15
C ASN A 49 18.56 -54.36 18.32
N LEU A 50 17.66 -54.14 19.24
CA LEU A 50 17.17 -52.85 19.75
C LEU A 50 18.31 -52.03 20.37
N ASP A 51 18.33 -50.73 20.06
CA ASP A 51 18.47 -49.75 21.14
C ASP A 51 17.75 -48.45 20.74
N GLU A 52 16.85 -48.03 21.61
CA GLU A 52 16.09 -46.79 21.52
C GLU A 52 17.01 -45.62 21.81
N THR A 53 17.02 -44.65 20.94
CA THR A 53 17.05 -43.23 21.35
C THR A 53 16.62 -42.37 20.14
N SER A 54 15.30 -42.20 20.00
CA SER A 54 14.74 -41.10 19.20
C SER A 54 15.06 -39.81 19.92
N LYS A 55 16.13 -39.14 19.54
CA LYS A 55 16.27 -37.71 19.74
C LYS A 55 15.70 -37.06 18.50
N ASP A 56 14.49 -36.52 18.62
CA ASP A 56 14.00 -35.47 17.76
C ASP A 56 15.00 -34.30 17.84
N THR A 57 15.87 -34.26 16.87
CA THR A 57 16.68 -33.09 16.60
C THR A 57 15.83 -32.26 15.64
N GLU A 58 14.97 -31.41 16.20
CA GLU A 58 14.57 -30.23 15.44
C GLU A 58 15.87 -29.52 15.05
N SER A 59 16.20 -29.64 13.79
CA SER A 59 17.25 -28.86 13.17
C SER A 59 16.75 -27.41 13.14
N SER A 60 17.01 -26.65 14.19
CA SER A 60 16.99 -25.21 14.11
C SER A 60 18.08 -24.85 13.08
N LYS A 61 17.67 -24.62 11.82
CA LYS A 61 18.54 -23.92 10.89
C LYS A 61 18.83 -22.56 11.54
N GLU A 62 20.08 -22.33 11.92
CA GLU A 62 20.54 -21.01 12.32
C GLU A 62 20.18 -20.08 11.16
N LYS A 63 19.35 -19.06 11.42
CA LYS A 63 19.06 -18.01 10.45
C LYS A 63 20.40 -17.34 10.10
N SER A 64 20.64 -17.07 8.80
CA SER A 64 21.76 -16.26 8.36
C SER A 64 21.71 -14.88 9.04
N ASP A 65 22.86 -14.27 9.29
CA ASP A 65 22.96 -12.91 9.83
C ASP A 65 22.42 -11.84 8.86
N THR A 66 22.28 -12.21 7.57
CA THR A 66 21.69 -11.40 6.51
C THR A 66 20.57 -12.14 5.82
N LEU A 67 19.70 -11.40 5.16
CA LEU A 67 18.68 -11.90 4.24
C LEU A 67 18.68 -11.09 2.95
N THR A 68 18.27 -11.71 1.85
CA THR A 68 18.02 -11.03 0.59
C THR A 68 16.52 -10.74 0.50
N ILE A 69 16.15 -9.50 0.30
CA ILE A 69 14.78 -9.07 0.02
C ILE A 69 14.67 -8.54 -1.40
N THR A 70 13.47 -8.47 -1.94
CA THR A 70 13.18 -7.77 -3.19
C THR A 70 12.42 -6.49 -2.87
N ASP A 71 12.96 -5.35 -3.28
CA ASP A 71 12.35 -4.03 -3.15
C ASP A 71 11.99 -3.44 -4.53
N ALA A 72 11.61 -2.16 -4.60
CA ALA A 72 11.27 -1.48 -5.85
C ALA A 72 12.44 -1.42 -6.86
N HIS A 73 13.69 -1.55 -6.41
CA HIS A 73 14.90 -1.50 -7.23
C HIS A 73 15.52 -2.88 -7.50
N GLY A 74 14.99 -3.97 -6.94
CA GLY A 74 15.46 -5.34 -7.13
C GLY A 74 15.90 -6.04 -5.84
N GLU A 75 16.89 -6.92 -5.94
CA GLU A 75 17.39 -7.67 -4.79
C GLU A 75 18.36 -6.83 -3.96
N VAL A 76 18.11 -6.76 -2.65
CA VAL A 76 18.94 -6.05 -1.66
C VAL A 76 19.28 -7.00 -0.53
N GLU A 77 20.57 -7.05 -0.14
CA GLU A 77 21.01 -7.76 1.05
C GLU A 77 20.88 -6.87 2.29
N VAL A 78 20.18 -7.34 3.31
CA VAL A 78 19.88 -6.60 4.54
C VAL A 78 20.35 -7.41 5.75
N ALA A 79 21.00 -6.76 6.71
CA ALA A 79 21.31 -7.39 7.99
C ALA A 79 20.02 -7.66 8.77
N ARG A 80 19.97 -8.80 9.47
CA ARG A 80 18.85 -9.08 10.39
C ARG A 80 19.01 -8.27 11.68
N ASN A 81 17.88 -7.79 12.20
CA ASN A 81 17.80 -7.02 13.45
C ASN A 81 18.80 -5.84 13.49
N PRO A 82 18.82 -4.98 12.45
CA PRO A 82 19.66 -3.78 12.45
C PRO A 82 19.36 -2.92 13.68
N LYS A 83 20.37 -2.21 14.18
CA LYS A 83 20.26 -1.47 15.45
C LYS A 83 20.00 0.02 15.26
N LYS A 84 20.46 0.57 14.16
CA LYS A 84 20.31 1.98 13.81
C LYS A 84 19.41 2.08 12.58
N VAL A 85 18.11 2.17 12.82
CA VAL A 85 17.10 2.19 11.78
C VAL A 85 16.61 3.61 11.55
N VAL A 86 16.61 4.04 10.30
CA VAL A 86 15.94 5.24 9.82
C VAL A 86 14.71 4.82 9.03
N ALA A 87 13.55 5.37 9.35
CA ALA A 87 12.32 5.13 8.61
C ALA A 87 11.79 6.45 8.04
N LEU A 88 11.56 6.49 6.73
CA LEU A 88 11.11 7.68 5.99
C LEU A 88 9.71 7.50 5.40
N ASP A 89 9.25 6.27 5.28
CA ASP A 89 7.95 5.96 4.68
C ASP A 89 6.82 5.97 5.73
N SER A 90 5.83 6.83 5.49
CA SER A 90 4.65 6.97 6.37
C SER A 90 3.76 5.73 6.41
N ARG A 91 3.85 4.85 5.42
CA ARG A 91 3.10 3.59 5.38
C ARG A 91 3.63 2.55 6.35
N ASN A 92 4.89 2.72 6.81
CA ASN A 92 5.58 1.74 7.64
C ASN A 92 5.76 2.16 9.10
N PHE A 93 5.52 3.42 9.49
CA PHE A 93 5.72 3.86 10.90
C PHE A 93 4.91 3.05 11.89
N GLU A 94 3.60 2.90 11.68
CA GLU A 94 2.70 2.16 12.58
C GLU A 94 3.05 0.67 12.65
N VAL A 95 3.53 0.09 11.55
CA VAL A 95 3.99 -1.31 11.48
C VAL A 95 5.25 -1.49 12.32
N LEU A 96 6.24 -0.60 12.17
CA LEU A 96 7.48 -0.62 12.95
C LEU A 96 7.22 -0.43 14.45
N GLU A 97 6.30 0.46 14.81
CA GLU A 97 5.85 0.63 16.20
C GLU A 97 5.21 -0.66 16.74
N ALA A 98 4.30 -1.28 15.98
CA ALA A 98 3.64 -2.53 16.36
C ALA A 98 4.62 -3.71 16.53
N MET A 99 5.73 -3.69 15.79
CA MET A 99 6.83 -4.65 15.91
C MET A 99 7.83 -4.30 17.03
N GLY A 100 7.71 -3.12 17.65
CA GLY A 100 8.60 -2.66 18.72
C GLY A 100 10.01 -2.30 18.22
N VAL A 101 10.12 -1.81 16.98
CA VAL A 101 11.38 -1.37 16.39
C VAL A 101 11.73 0.04 16.91
N ASN A 102 12.98 0.26 17.31
CA ASN A 102 13.45 1.60 17.66
C ASN A 102 14.06 2.28 16.43
N LEU A 103 13.73 3.57 16.24
CA LEU A 103 14.32 4.39 15.20
C LEU A 103 15.43 5.30 15.77
N VAL A 104 16.43 5.63 14.94
CA VAL A 104 17.42 6.66 15.25
C VAL A 104 17.09 8.00 14.61
N ALA A 105 16.35 8.00 13.49
CA ALA A 105 15.85 9.21 12.86
C ALA A 105 14.56 8.94 12.05
N ALA A 106 13.73 9.98 11.91
CA ALA A 106 12.49 9.96 11.14
C ALA A 106 12.09 11.39 10.71
N PRO A 107 11.25 11.57 9.67
CA PRO A 107 10.77 12.86 9.22
C PRO A 107 9.60 13.36 10.11
N LYS A 108 9.89 13.77 11.35
CA LYS A 108 8.89 14.10 12.37
C LYS A 108 7.91 15.20 11.98
N ASP A 109 8.28 16.09 11.07
CA ASP A 109 7.40 17.18 10.61
C ASP A 109 6.16 16.69 9.84
N VAL A 110 6.20 15.42 9.36
CA VAL A 110 5.10 14.80 8.59
C VAL A 110 4.56 13.53 9.25
N MET A 111 5.01 13.23 10.46
CA MET A 111 4.50 12.08 11.22
C MET A 111 3.14 12.36 11.86
N PRO A 112 2.27 11.35 11.98
CA PRO A 112 1.01 11.48 12.70
C PRO A 112 1.25 11.77 14.19
N GLU A 113 0.32 12.54 14.81
CA GLU A 113 0.40 12.85 16.25
C GLU A 113 0.30 11.63 17.16
N THR A 114 -0.31 10.59 16.64
CA THR A 114 -0.47 9.29 17.32
C THR A 114 0.85 8.55 17.45
N SER A 115 1.83 8.82 16.57
CA SER A 115 3.11 8.12 16.58
C SER A 115 3.92 8.36 17.86
N SER A 116 4.43 7.27 18.45
CA SER A 116 5.34 7.31 19.58
C SER A 116 6.70 7.87 19.19
N TYR A 117 7.16 7.64 17.95
CA TYR A 117 8.42 8.18 17.43
C TYR A 117 8.43 9.71 17.39
N LEU A 118 7.27 10.34 17.11
CA LEU A 118 7.15 11.80 17.13
C LEU A 118 7.51 12.36 18.50
N LYS A 119 7.15 11.65 19.58
CA LYS A 119 7.31 12.08 20.97
C LYS A 119 8.63 11.62 21.60
N ASP A 120 9.32 10.69 20.96
CA ASP A 120 10.60 10.17 21.45
C ASP A 120 11.73 11.14 21.11
N GLU A 121 12.31 11.78 22.14
CA GLU A 121 13.41 12.73 22.00
C GLU A 121 14.71 12.08 21.50
N SER A 122 14.85 10.74 21.59
CA SER A 122 16.02 10.02 21.07
C SER A 122 15.98 9.79 19.56
N VAL A 123 14.83 9.98 18.91
CA VAL A 123 14.68 9.92 17.46
C VAL A 123 14.97 11.30 16.86
N GLU A 124 16.02 11.41 16.07
CA GLU A 124 16.39 12.66 15.39
C GLU A 124 15.32 13.05 14.35
N ASN A 125 15.00 14.35 14.30
CA ASN A 125 14.06 14.87 13.31
C ASN A 125 14.78 15.33 12.04
N ILE A 126 14.62 14.61 10.94
CA ILE A 126 15.19 14.99 9.65
C ILE A 126 14.29 15.92 8.82
N GLY A 127 13.22 16.47 9.40
CA GLY A 127 12.32 17.43 8.74
C GLY A 127 11.17 16.74 7.99
N ASN A 128 11.04 17.03 6.71
CA ASN A 128 9.95 16.54 5.86
C ASN A 128 10.48 16.08 4.48
N HIS A 129 9.58 15.56 3.64
CA HIS A 129 9.91 15.02 2.32
C HIS A 129 10.28 16.08 1.25
N ARG A 130 10.02 17.36 1.48
CA ARG A 130 10.35 18.44 0.51
C ARG A 130 11.77 18.94 0.69
N GLU A 131 12.23 19.02 1.93
CA GLU A 131 13.56 19.49 2.32
C GLU A 131 14.10 18.62 3.47
N PRO A 132 14.41 17.35 3.20
CA PRO A 132 14.94 16.47 4.26
C PRO A 132 16.36 16.87 4.64
N ASN A 133 16.68 16.82 5.93
CA ASN A 133 18.03 17.01 6.41
C ASN A 133 18.88 15.74 6.21
N LEU A 134 19.40 15.57 5.00
CA LEU A 134 20.22 14.41 4.64
C LEU A 134 21.58 14.39 5.36
N GLU A 135 22.12 15.53 5.77
CA GLU A 135 23.36 15.60 6.56
C GLU A 135 23.13 15.00 7.97
N LEU A 136 22.00 15.33 8.59
CA LEU A 136 21.61 14.74 9.88
C LEU A 136 21.33 13.26 9.75
N LEU A 137 20.65 12.82 8.68
CA LEU A 137 20.42 11.41 8.41
C LEU A 137 21.76 10.65 8.34
N ALA A 138 22.73 11.16 7.55
CA ALA A 138 24.06 10.53 7.45
C ALA A 138 24.81 10.54 8.79
N ALA A 139 24.65 11.58 9.62
CA ALA A 139 25.29 11.67 10.92
C ALA A 139 24.78 10.64 11.93
N THR A 140 23.60 10.08 11.75
CA THR A 140 23.10 8.96 12.59
C THR A 140 23.83 7.65 12.33
N ASP A 141 24.59 7.55 11.22
CA ASP A 141 25.37 6.37 10.81
C ASP A 141 24.49 5.10 10.86
N PRO A 142 23.42 5.05 10.01
CA PRO A 142 22.43 3.99 10.10
C PRO A 142 22.95 2.65 9.58
N ASP A 143 22.31 1.54 10.05
CA ASP A 143 22.51 0.20 9.51
C ASP A 143 21.47 -0.08 8.39
N LEU A 144 20.25 0.50 8.54
CA LEU A 144 19.12 0.35 7.63
C LEU A 144 18.41 1.68 7.44
N VAL A 145 18.10 2.03 6.20
CA VAL A 145 17.19 3.12 5.83
C VAL A 145 16.02 2.54 5.04
N ILE A 146 14.81 2.75 5.55
CA ILE A 146 13.56 2.31 4.92
C ILE A 146 12.93 3.53 4.26
N ILE A 147 12.83 3.52 2.95
CA ILE A 147 12.15 4.55 2.15
C ILE A 147 10.92 3.99 1.45
N GLY A 148 10.20 4.86 0.80
CA GLY A 148 9.02 4.56 -0.02
C GLY A 148 8.24 5.84 -0.27
N GLN A 149 7.20 5.77 -1.08
CA GLN A 149 6.28 6.86 -1.39
C GLN A 149 6.99 8.22 -1.59
N ARG A 150 6.88 9.12 -0.61
CA ARG A 150 7.35 10.52 -0.70
C ARG A 150 8.87 10.67 -0.73
N PHE A 151 9.60 9.64 -0.32
CA PHE A 151 11.06 9.65 -0.26
C PHE A 151 11.69 8.79 -1.37
N ALA A 152 10.91 8.16 -2.25
CA ALA A 152 11.41 7.33 -3.34
C ALA A 152 12.40 8.09 -4.24
N ASP A 153 12.15 9.37 -4.54
CA ASP A 153 13.03 10.22 -5.34
C ASP A 153 14.41 10.46 -4.71
N TYR A 154 14.56 10.22 -3.40
CA TYR A 154 15.83 10.39 -2.68
C TYR A 154 16.66 9.10 -2.58
N TYR A 155 16.23 7.99 -3.21
CA TYR A 155 16.90 6.70 -3.07
C TYR A 155 18.39 6.75 -3.35
N ASP A 156 18.78 7.27 -4.53
CA ASP A 156 20.18 7.35 -4.93
C ASP A 156 21.00 8.32 -4.07
N ASP A 157 20.42 9.46 -3.70
CA ASP A 157 21.08 10.46 -2.84
C ASP A 157 21.35 9.89 -1.45
N ILE A 158 20.34 9.22 -0.84
CA ILE A 158 20.49 8.57 0.45
C ILE A 158 21.54 7.46 0.39
N LYS A 159 21.46 6.59 -0.60
CA LYS A 159 22.43 5.50 -0.79
C LYS A 159 23.86 6.00 -0.95
N ALA A 160 24.05 7.15 -1.59
CA ALA A 160 25.37 7.76 -1.75
C ALA A 160 25.98 8.28 -0.44
N ILE A 161 25.15 8.78 0.49
CA ILE A 161 25.62 9.38 1.76
C ILE A 161 25.74 8.38 2.92
N VAL A 162 25.08 7.21 2.82
CA VAL A 162 25.15 6.14 3.84
C VAL A 162 25.68 4.82 3.23
N PRO A 163 26.92 4.80 2.73
CA PRO A 163 27.43 3.68 1.92
C PRO A 163 27.57 2.36 2.70
N ASN A 164 27.45 2.38 4.00
CA ASN A 164 27.53 1.20 4.88
C ASN A 164 26.15 0.68 5.29
N ALA A 165 25.07 1.43 5.03
CA ALA A 165 23.71 1.02 5.34
C ALA A 165 23.09 0.26 4.19
N SER A 166 22.18 -0.67 4.47
CA SER A 166 21.21 -1.13 3.49
C SER A 166 20.14 -0.04 3.32
N VAL A 167 19.86 0.36 2.08
CA VAL A 167 18.73 1.26 1.76
C VAL A 167 17.72 0.43 1.00
N ILE A 168 16.49 0.36 1.50
CA ILE A 168 15.40 -0.39 0.90
C ILE A 168 14.24 0.54 0.56
N ASP A 169 13.65 0.34 -0.61
CA ASP A 169 12.49 1.07 -1.08
C ASP A 169 11.26 0.15 -1.10
N LEU A 170 10.35 0.38 -0.16
CA LEU A 170 9.13 -0.41 0.00
C LEU A 170 7.91 0.25 -0.67
N ASP A 171 8.13 1.12 -1.67
CA ASP A 171 7.05 1.75 -2.40
C ASP A 171 6.29 0.76 -3.28
N SER A 172 5.04 1.10 -3.55
CA SER A 172 4.14 0.34 -4.43
C SER A 172 3.62 1.26 -5.52
N ASP A 173 3.54 0.78 -6.75
CA ASP A 173 3.03 1.57 -7.87
C ASP A 173 1.52 1.81 -7.75
N VAL A 174 1.19 2.97 -7.20
CA VAL A 174 -0.17 3.50 -7.09
C VAL A 174 -0.37 4.73 -7.99
N SER A 175 0.44 4.86 -9.02
CA SER A 175 0.38 5.97 -9.98
C SER A 175 -0.91 5.93 -10.81
N GLU A 176 -1.19 7.04 -11.50
CA GLU A 176 -2.32 7.13 -12.43
C GLU A 176 -2.14 6.21 -13.66
N ASP A 177 -0.91 5.77 -13.94
CA ASP A 177 -0.58 4.82 -15.01
C ASP A 177 -0.72 3.35 -14.58
N ALA A 178 -0.89 3.07 -13.28
CA ALA A 178 -1.08 1.71 -12.78
C ALA A 178 -2.44 1.14 -13.19
N ASP A 179 -2.46 -0.13 -13.61
CA ASP A 179 -3.69 -0.82 -14.01
C ASP A 179 -4.65 -1.00 -12.82
N SER A 180 -4.11 -1.32 -11.65
CA SER A 180 -4.87 -1.63 -10.41
C SER A 180 -4.21 -1.00 -9.18
N PRO A 181 -4.25 0.34 -9.05
CA PRO A 181 -3.53 1.04 -7.97
C PRO A 181 -4.00 0.63 -6.56
N GLY A 182 -5.27 0.27 -6.40
CA GLY A 182 -5.81 -0.20 -5.13
C GLY A 182 -5.28 -1.57 -4.73
N ASN A 183 -5.29 -2.54 -5.67
CA ASN A 183 -4.72 -3.85 -5.41
C ASN A 183 -3.21 -3.76 -5.15
N ASN A 184 -2.49 -2.96 -5.94
CA ASN A 184 -1.05 -2.73 -5.74
C ASN A 184 -0.75 -2.17 -4.34
N LEU A 185 -1.60 -1.27 -3.82
CA LEU A 185 -1.45 -0.73 -2.47
C LEU A 185 -1.63 -1.81 -1.39
N ILE A 186 -2.68 -2.62 -1.50
CA ILE A 186 -2.96 -3.68 -0.52
C ILE A 186 -1.88 -4.76 -0.55
N GLU A 187 -1.47 -5.22 -1.74
CA GLU A 187 -0.35 -6.15 -1.89
C GLU A 187 0.95 -5.56 -1.35
N GLY A 188 1.19 -4.27 -1.60
CA GLY A 188 2.33 -3.54 -1.07
C GLY A 188 2.35 -3.47 0.45
N PHE A 189 1.21 -3.24 1.09
CA PHE A 189 1.12 -3.30 2.56
C PHE A 189 1.46 -4.68 3.10
N MET A 190 0.93 -5.75 2.50
CA MET A 190 1.20 -7.11 2.94
C MET A 190 2.68 -7.46 2.73
N ASN A 191 3.24 -7.13 1.57
CA ASN A 191 4.63 -7.40 1.24
C ASN A 191 5.60 -6.63 2.14
N SER A 192 5.42 -5.31 2.29
CA SER A 192 6.27 -4.49 3.15
C SER A 192 6.20 -4.95 4.61
N THR A 193 5.01 -5.28 5.11
CA THR A 193 4.82 -5.80 6.47
C THR A 193 5.54 -7.13 6.66
N MET A 194 5.49 -8.04 5.68
CA MET A 194 6.22 -9.32 5.74
C MET A 194 7.73 -9.12 5.69
N ILE A 195 8.23 -8.27 4.77
CA ILE A 195 9.67 -7.94 4.68
C ILE A 195 10.17 -7.39 6.02
N LEU A 196 9.45 -6.45 6.63
CA LEU A 196 9.80 -5.90 7.94
C LEU A 196 9.75 -6.99 9.03
N GLY A 197 8.76 -7.88 8.98
CA GLY A 197 8.68 -9.04 9.87
C GLY A 197 9.92 -9.91 9.79
N GLU A 198 10.42 -10.19 8.59
CA GLU A 198 11.63 -11.01 8.37
C GLU A 198 12.90 -10.30 8.80
N ILE A 199 13.04 -8.99 8.52
CA ILE A 199 14.20 -8.18 8.92
C ILE A 199 14.34 -8.13 10.44
N PHE A 200 13.23 -7.95 11.17
CA PHE A 200 13.22 -7.72 12.61
C PHE A 200 12.87 -8.97 13.46
N ASP A 201 12.83 -10.16 12.86
CA ASP A 201 12.38 -11.42 13.51
C ASP A 201 10.99 -11.25 14.18
N LYS A 202 10.04 -10.65 13.46
CA LYS A 202 8.66 -10.36 13.88
C LYS A 202 7.63 -10.96 12.93
N GLU A 203 7.93 -12.08 12.29
CA GLU A 203 7.06 -12.71 11.32
C GLU A 203 5.68 -13.06 11.89
N GLU A 204 5.60 -13.42 13.18
CA GLU A 204 4.32 -13.66 13.84
C GLU A 204 3.45 -12.40 13.87
N LYS A 205 4.06 -11.25 14.20
CA LYS A 205 3.35 -9.97 14.20
C LYS A 205 2.98 -9.51 12.80
N ALA A 206 3.85 -9.72 11.81
CA ALA A 206 3.56 -9.44 10.41
C ALA A 206 2.35 -10.24 9.93
N ASN A 207 2.33 -11.56 10.18
CA ASN A 207 1.21 -12.42 9.82
C ASN A 207 -0.11 -12.00 10.51
N GLU A 208 -0.06 -11.58 11.79
CA GLU A 208 -1.22 -11.05 12.51
C GLU A 208 -1.79 -9.81 11.82
N LEU A 209 -0.93 -8.84 11.45
CA LEU A 209 -1.37 -7.61 10.80
C LEU A 209 -1.97 -7.87 9.42
N ILE A 210 -1.37 -8.77 8.65
CA ILE A 210 -1.86 -9.18 7.33
C ILE A 210 -3.22 -9.87 7.46
N ALA A 211 -3.34 -10.84 8.36
CA ALA A 211 -4.60 -11.55 8.58
C ALA A 211 -5.74 -10.60 9.02
N ASN A 212 -5.44 -9.62 9.87
CA ASN A 212 -6.41 -8.62 10.29
C ASN A 212 -6.90 -7.75 9.11
N LEU A 213 -5.99 -7.36 8.20
CA LEU A 213 -6.37 -6.62 6.99
C LEU A 213 -7.28 -7.46 6.09
N GLU A 214 -6.88 -8.70 5.80
CA GLU A 214 -7.67 -9.62 4.96
C GLU A 214 -9.06 -9.85 5.54
N GLU A 215 -9.18 -10.13 6.85
CA GLU A 215 -10.46 -10.31 7.53
C GLU A 215 -11.34 -9.07 7.46
N SER A 216 -10.76 -7.87 7.64
CA SER A 216 -11.51 -6.61 7.57
C SER A 216 -12.03 -6.32 6.16
N ILE A 217 -11.25 -6.62 5.12
CA ILE A 217 -11.68 -6.52 3.72
C ILE A 217 -12.84 -7.46 3.43
N GLU A 218 -12.72 -8.74 3.79
CA GLU A 218 -13.78 -9.73 3.57
C GLU A 218 -15.06 -9.37 4.31
N LYS A 219 -14.95 -8.85 5.53
CA LYS A 219 -16.09 -8.37 6.32
C LYS A 219 -16.78 -7.17 5.66
N ALA A 220 -15.99 -6.20 5.15
CA ALA A 220 -16.55 -5.04 4.46
C ALA A 220 -17.25 -5.44 3.16
N LYS A 221 -16.65 -6.33 2.36
CA LYS A 221 -17.29 -6.91 1.15
C LYS A 221 -18.60 -7.63 1.47
N ALA A 222 -18.62 -8.44 2.53
CA ALA A 222 -19.78 -9.22 2.90
C ALA A 222 -20.97 -8.36 3.40
N THR A 223 -20.69 -7.15 3.91
CA THR A 223 -21.73 -6.23 4.41
C THR A 223 -22.21 -5.24 3.37
N TYR A 224 -21.42 -4.96 2.33
CA TYR A 224 -21.85 -4.09 1.24
C TYR A 224 -22.82 -4.83 0.31
N ASN A 225 -24.08 -4.41 0.33
CA ASN A 225 -25.17 -5.00 -0.45
C ASN A 225 -25.64 -4.07 -1.60
N GLY A 226 -24.75 -3.20 -2.08
CA GLY A 226 -25.07 -2.18 -3.07
C GLY A 226 -25.45 -0.84 -2.44
N GLY A 227 -25.79 0.10 -3.30
CA GLY A 227 -26.01 1.49 -2.96
C GLY A 227 -24.82 2.38 -3.36
N SER A 228 -25.13 3.59 -3.77
CA SER A 228 -24.11 4.51 -4.28
C SER A 228 -23.28 5.13 -3.16
N VAL A 229 -21.98 5.22 -3.40
CA VAL A 229 -21.00 5.71 -2.41
C VAL A 229 -20.33 6.97 -2.93
N MET A 230 -20.09 7.95 -2.05
CA MET A 230 -19.35 9.18 -2.34
C MET A 230 -18.14 9.29 -1.44
N GLY A 231 -16.95 9.36 -2.05
CA GLY A 231 -15.72 9.74 -1.36
C GLY A 231 -15.61 11.26 -1.25
N ILE A 232 -15.29 11.75 -0.06
CA ILE A 232 -15.12 13.18 0.25
C ILE A 232 -13.80 13.38 0.97
N VAL A 233 -13.12 14.49 0.69
CA VAL A 233 -12.01 15.00 1.45
C VAL A 233 -12.34 16.42 1.97
N VAL A 234 -12.07 16.68 3.25
CA VAL A 234 -12.14 18.02 3.81
C VAL A 234 -10.72 18.58 3.91
N SER A 235 -10.47 19.71 3.24
CA SER A 235 -9.15 20.34 3.18
C SER A 235 -9.28 21.87 3.13
N GLY A 236 -8.63 22.57 4.07
CA GLY A 236 -8.77 24.03 4.22
C GLY A 236 -10.19 24.44 4.63
N GLY A 237 -10.94 23.56 5.28
CA GLY A 237 -12.35 23.76 5.62
C GLY A 237 -13.32 23.67 4.43
N GLU A 238 -12.83 23.28 3.25
CA GLU A 238 -13.62 23.07 2.03
C GLU A 238 -13.89 21.59 1.79
N ILE A 239 -14.97 21.28 1.10
CA ILE A 239 -15.42 19.92 0.78
C ILE A 239 -15.02 19.64 -0.67
N GLY A 240 -14.12 18.66 -0.87
CA GLY A 240 -13.70 18.16 -2.16
C GLY A 240 -14.23 16.75 -2.46
N TYR A 241 -14.40 16.43 -3.73
CA TYR A 241 -14.75 15.10 -4.19
C TYR A 241 -13.50 14.23 -4.33
N SER A 242 -13.53 13.03 -3.81
CA SER A 242 -12.45 12.05 -3.97
C SER A 242 -12.87 10.97 -4.95
N ALA A 243 -12.20 10.94 -6.09
CA ALA A 243 -12.55 10.10 -7.23
C ALA A 243 -12.40 8.59 -6.94
N PRO A 244 -13.21 7.73 -7.61
CA PRO A 244 -13.24 6.29 -7.35
C PRO A 244 -11.95 5.55 -7.68
N LYS A 245 -11.12 6.04 -8.62
CA LYS A 245 -9.91 5.32 -9.04
C LYS A 245 -8.65 5.91 -8.44
N TYR A 246 -8.50 7.22 -8.52
CA TYR A 246 -7.26 7.91 -8.18
C TYR A 246 -7.36 8.74 -6.90
N GLY A 247 -8.57 8.93 -6.39
CA GLY A 247 -8.78 9.68 -5.16
C GLY A 247 -7.99 9.07 -4.00
N ARG A 248 -7.19 9.93 -3.35
CA ARG A 248 -6.32 9.49 -2.27
C ARG A 248 -7.13 8.83 -1.16
N VAL A 249 -6.66 7.72 -0.64
CA VAL A 249 -7.32 6.84 0.36
C VAL A 249 -8.56 6.14 -0.20
N TRP A 250 -9.52 6.88 -0.78
CA TRP A 250 -10.79 6.30 -1.20
C TRP A 250 -10.70 5.56 -2.53
N GLY A 251 -9.84 5.97 -3.48
CA GLY A 251 -9.65 5.26 -4.75
C GLY A 251 -9.36 3.77 -4.55
N PRO A 252 -8.35 3.39 -3.75
CA PRO A 252 -8.11 1.98 -3.40
C PRO A 252 -9.32 1.29 -2.74
N VAL A 253 -10.05 1.98 -1.87
CA VAL A 253 -11.22 1.42 -1.18
C VAL A 253 -12.35 1.10 -2.17
N TYR A 254 -12.59 1.98 -3.15
CA TYR A 254 -13.55 1.71 -4.22
C TYR A 254 -13.20 0.47 -5.01
N GLU A 255 -11.93 0.34 -5.41
CA GLU A 255 -11.46 -0.79 -6.20
C GLU A 255 -11.55 -2.10 -5.40
N ILE A 256 -11.04 -2.12 -4.18
CA ILE A 256 -11.00 -3.34 -3.35
C ILE A 256 -12.39 -3.84 -2.98
N LEU A 257 -13.31 -2.94 -2.63
CA LEU A 257 -14.67 -3.32 -2.22
C LEU A 257 -15.67 -3.33 -3.38
N GLU A 258 -15.23 -3.01 -4.62
CA GLU A 258 -16.09 -2.92 -5.81
C GLU A 258 -17.31 -2.01 -5.57
N LEU A 259 -17.07 -0.85 -4.93
CA LEU A 259 -18.14 0.07 -4.57
C LEU A 259 -18.72 0.77 -5.79
N GLU A 260 -20.03 0.98 -5.81
CA GLU A 260 -20.73 1.75 -6.85
C GLU A 260 -20.56 3.26 -6.60
N PRO A 261 -19.80 3.99 -7.43
CA PRO A 261 -19.62 5.42 -7.22
C PRO A 261 -20.90 6.19 -7.55
N THR A 262 -21.21 7.21 -6.74
CA THR A 262 -22.35 8.09 -7.00
C THR A 262 -22.11 8.99 -8.20
N LEU A 263 -20.87 9.43 -8.40
CA LEU A 263 -20.42 10.26 -9.52
C LEU A 263 -19.16 9.67 -10.14
N GLU A 264 -19.05 9.82 -11.45
CA GLU A 264 -17.82 9.61 -12.20
C GLU A 264 -17.47 10.91 -12.93
N VAL A 265 -16.23 11.36 -12.82
CA VAL A 265 -15.72 12.54 -13.50
C VAL A 265 -14.71 12.15 -14.57
N LYS A 266 -14.62 12.94 -15.64
CA LYS A 266 -13.78 12.58 -16.80
C LYS A 266 -12.28 12.82 -16.57
N ASN A 267 -11.93 13.68 -15.64
CA ASN A 267 -10.56 14.11 -15.32
C ASN A 267 -10.38 13.99 -13.82
N ASP A 268 -10.64 12.80 -13.32
CA ASP A 268 -10.36 12.45 -11.92
C ASP A 268 -8.85 12.49 -11.65
N SER A 269 -8.50 12.85 -10.45
CA SER A 269 -7.12 13.04 -10.05
C SER A 269 -6.84 12.50 -8.65
N SER A 270 -5.56 12.42 -8.34
CA SER A 270 -5.06 12.13 -7.00
C SER A 270 -4.84 13.41 -6.16
N ASP A 271 -5.40 14.57 -6.56
CA ASP A 271 -5.20 15.83 -5.85
C ASP A 271 -5.62 15.70 -4.38
N HIS A 272 -4.77 16.21 -3.51
CA HIS A 272 -4.94 16.10 -2.07
C HIS A 272 -6.09 16.94 -1.49
N LYS A 273 -6.69 17.82 -2.29
CA LYS A 273 -7.90 18.58 -1.95
C LYS A 273 -9.17 17.95 -2.53
N GLY A 274 -9.02 16.90 -3.34
CA GLY A 274 -10.07 16.33 -4.17
C GLY A 274 -10.28 17.10 -5.47
N ASP A 275 -11.10 16.54 -6.34
CA ASP A 275 -11.48 17.15 -7.60
C ASP A 275 -12.46 18.29 -7.40
N ASP A 276 -12.40 19.29 -8.28
CA ASP A 276 -13.22 20.51 -8.23
C ASP A 276 -14.68 20.22 -8.66
N ILE A 277 -15.42 19.60 -7.75
CA ILE A 277 -16.85 19.34 -7.86
C ILE A 277 -17.58 20.18 -6.82
N SER A 278 -18.56 20.97 -7.25
CA SER A 278 -19.30 21.84 -6.30
C SER A 278 -20.07 20.99 -5.26
N VAL A 279 -20.20 21.54 -4.06
CA VAL A 279 -20.94 20.89 -2.96
C VAL A 279 -22.42 20.68 -3.33
N GLU A 280 -22.98 21.56 -4.17
CA GLU A 280 -24.32 21.43 -4.71
C GLU A 280 -24.43 20.21 -5.67
N ALA A 281 -23.41 19.98 -6.51
CA ALA A 281 -23.39 18.80 -7.38
C ALA A 281 -23.27 17.51 -6.57
N ILE A 282 -22.48 17.52 -5.47
CA ILE A 282 -22.43 16.42 -4.51
C ILE A 282 -23.82 16.18 -3.92
N ALA A 283 -24.53 17.23 -3.49
CA ALA A 283 -25.87 17.14 -2.93
C ALA A 283 -26.90 16.60 -3.96
N GLU A 284 -26.83 17.08 -5.21
CA GLU A 284 -27.74 16.64 -6.30
C GLU A 284 -27.54 15.17 -6.67
N SER A 285 -26.36 14.63 -6.50
CA SER A 285 -26.05 13.23 -6.80
C SER A 285 -26.68 12.24 -5.82
N LYS A 286 -27.06 12.68 -4.62
CA LYS A 286 -27.77 11.92 -3.57
C LYS A 286 -27.13 10.58 -3.21
N PRO A 287 -25.89 10.55 -2.73
CA PRO A 287 -25.22 9.33 -2.33
C PRO A 287 -25.97 8.60 -1.21
N ASP A 288 -26.02 7.28 -1.30
CA ASP A 288 -26.54 6.43 -0.22
C ASP A 288 -25.61 6.40 0.97
N TYR A 289 -24.29 6.45 0.71
CA TYR A 289 -23.24 6.43 1.74
C TYR A 289 -22.19 7.52 1.46
N LEU A 290 -21.64 8.08 2.54
CA LEU A 290 -20.52 9.02 2.51
C LEU A 290 -19.31 8.44 3.21
N MET A 291 -18.14 8.53 2.56
CA MET A 291 -16.83 8.24 3.12
C MET A 291 -16.04 9.55 3.21
N VAL A 292 -15.66 9.97 4.39
CA VAL A 292 -15.07 11.30 4.64
C VAL A 292 -13.63 11.17 5.17
N LEU A 293 -12.69 11.82 4.51
CA LEU A 293 -11.30 11.97 4.92
C LEU A 293 -11.08 13.38 5.45
N ASP A 294 -10.63 13.51 6.68
CA ASP A 294 -10.25 14.80 7.30
C ASP A 294 -8.76 15.05 7.10
N ARG A 295 -8.41 15.79 6.02
CA ARG A 295 -7.02 16.13 5.77
C ARG A 295 -6.52 17.18 6.75
N ASP A 296 -7.37 18.13 7.14
CA ASP A 296 -6.98 19.23 8.02
C ASP A 296 -6.56 18.71 9.41
N ALA A 297 -7.29 17.72 9.93
CA ALA A 297 -6.92 17.06 11.18
C ALA A 297 -5.55 16.39 11.10
N ALA A 298 -5.22 15.73 9.96
CA ALA A 298 -3.98 15.01 9.80
C ALA A 298 -2.75 15.90 9.61
N VAL A 299 -2.88 17.03 8.86
CA VAL A 299 -1.72 17.87 8.50
C VAL A 299 -1.49 19.05 9.46
N ARG A 300 -2.39 19.27 10.41
CA ARG A 300 -2.30 20.36 11.40
C ARG A 300 -2.08 21.73 10.76
N SER A 301 -2.68 21.95 9.60
CA SER A 301 -2.36 23.08 8.74
C SER A 301 -2.81 24.43 9.28
N GLU A 302 -3.80 24.44 10.19
CA GLU A 302 -4.34 25.69 10.75
C GLU A 302 -4.81 25.50 12.20
N GLU A 303 -4.42 26.43 13.08
CA GLU A 303 -4.80 26.46 14.51
C GLU A 303 -6.33 26.50 14.76
N ASN A 304 -7.14 26.75 13.72
CA ASN A 304 -8.59 26.92 13.80
C ASN A 304 -9.35 26.07 12.74
N SER A 305 -8.76 25.01 12.20
CA SER A 305 -9.48 24.12 11.29
C SER A 305 -10.64 23.46 12.03
N LYS A 306 -11.82 23.43 11.38
CA LYS A 306 -12.98 22.71 11.92
C LYS A 306 -12.84 21.24 11.59
N PRO A 307 -13.21 20.33 12.50
CA PRO A 307 -13.32 18.91 12.18
C PRO A 307 -14.21 18.69 10.96
N ALA A 308 -13.85 17.71 10.11
CA ALA A 308 -14.62 17.40 8.91
C ALA A 308 -16.10 17.12 9.21
N MET A 309 -16.40 16.52 10.35
CA MET A 309 -17.78 16.33 10.81
C MET A 309 -18.54 17.68 10.91
N GLU A 310 -17.95 18.71 11.51
CA GLU A 310 -18.60 20.01 11.62
C GLU A 310 -18.77 20.69 10.25
N VAL A 311 -17.82 20.50 9.34
CA VAL A 311 -17.88 21.05 7.98
C VAL A 311 -19.01 20.38 7.19
N ILE A 312 -19.09 19.05 7.21
CA ILE A 312 -20.09 18.26 6.47
C ILE A 312 -21.49 18.49 7.04
N GLU A 313 -21.67 18.33 8.35
CA GLU A 313 -22.98 18.48 9.01
C GLU A 313 -23.47 19.92 9.05
N GLY A 314 -22.55 20.89 9.04
CA GLY A 314 -22.85 22.32 8.96
C GLY A 314 -23.12 22.84 7.54
N SER A 315 -22.92 22.03 6.50
CA SER A 315 -23.13 22.42 5.12
C SER A 315 -24.61 22.55 4.79
N GLU A 316 -25.06 23.77 4.43
CA GLU A 316 -26.43 24.04 3.99
C GLU A 316 -26.83 23.21 2.77
N ALA A 317 -25.91 22.89 1.88
CA ALA A 317 -26.13 22.07 0.69
C ALA A 317 -26.33 20.59 1.01
N LEU A 318 -25.58 20.06 1.99
CA LEU A 318 -25.55 18.63 2.29
C LEU A 318 -26.53 18.19 3.39
N LYS A 319 -26.97 19.10 4.29
CA LYS A 319 -27.78 18.77 5.47
C LYS A 319 -29.07 17.97 5.18
N ASP A 320 -29.58 18.07 3.96
CA ASP A 320 -30.81 17.40 3.53
C ASP A 320 -30.59 16.06 2.88
N LEU A 321 -29.32 15.61 2.70
CA LEU A 321 -29.00 14.28 2.19
C LEU A 321 -29.54 13.18 3.11
N GLU A 322 -30.11 12.16 2.52
CA GLU A 322 -30.61 11.00 3.27
C GLU A 322 -29.46 10.21 3.94
N SER A 323 -28.27 10.18 3.33
CA SER A 323 -27.07 9.63 3.95
C SER A 323 -26.71 10.32 5.27
N ILE A 324 -26.85 11.64 5.35
CA ILE A 324 -26.63 12.43 6.58
C ILE A 324 -27.75 12.16 7.60
N LYS A 325 -29.01 12.31 7.20
CA LYS A 325 -30.18 12.12 8.08
C LYS A 325 -30.24 10.71 8.70
N ASN A 326 -29.77 9.70 7.96
CA ASN A 326 -29.81 8.32 8.42
C ASN A 326 -28.47 7.85 9.01
N ASN A 327 -27.53 8.76 9.27
CA ASN A 327 -26.19 8.46 9.82
C ASN A 327 -25.43 7.42 8.99
N LYS A 328 -25.55 7.49 7.66
CA LYS A 328 -24.82 6.66 6.69
C LYS A 328 -23.55 7.36 6.23
N ILE A 329 -22.76 7.80 7.20
CA ILE A 329 -21.46 8.49 7.01
C ILE A 329 -20.41 7.73 7.78
N TYR A 330 -19.27 7.53 7.16
CA TYR A 330 -18.04 7.07 7.80
C TYR A 330 -16.98 8.16 7.74
N TYR A 331 -16.41 8.49 8.87
CA TYR A 331 -15.25 9.37 9.00
C TYR A 331 -14.03 8.50 9.24
N ALA A 332 -13.02 8.60 8.35
CA ALA A 332 -11.76 7.91 8.54
C ALA A 332 -11.04 8.40 9.81
N PRO A 333 -10.13 7.61 10.41
CA PRO A 333 -9.28 8.08 11.50
C PRO A 333 -8.61 9.42 11.16
N ASN A 334 -8.54 10.34 12.12
CA ASN A 334 -8.09 11.71 11.89
C ASN A 334 -6.67 11.84 11.33
N ASP A 335 -5.83 10.84 11.54
CA ASP A 335 -4.45 10.80 11.06
C ASP A 335 -4.28 10.06 9.72
N THR A 336 -5.34 9.52 9.14
CA THR A 336 -5.29 8.68 7.93
C THR A 336 -4.48 9.31 6.80
N TYR A 337 -4.64 10.62 6.55
CA TYR A 337 -3.95 11.30 5.45
C TYR A 337 -2.41 11.28 5.56
N THR A 338 -1.86 11.22 6.77
CA THR A 338 -0.42 11.12 7.05
C THR A 338 0.01 9.75 7.53
N ASN A 339 -0.93 8.82 7.72
CA ASN A 339 -0.72 7.48 8.28
C ASN A 339 -1.46 6.43 7.44
N GLU A 340 -1.08 6.31 6.16
CA GLU A 340 -1.68 5.34 5.23
C GLU A 340 -1.03 3.94 5.41
N SER A 341 -1.22 3.32 6.58
CA SER A 341 -0.62 2.01 6.92
C SER A 341 -1.60 0.86 6.76
N ILE A 342 -1.09 -0.38 6.78
CA ILE A 342 -1.90 -1.61 6.85
C ILE A 342 -2.86 -1.55 8.03
N ILE A 343 -2.44 -1.02 9.18
CA ILE A 343 -3.24 -0.91 10.40
C ILE A 343 -4.36 0.13 10.23
N THR A 344 -4.05 1.26 9.60
CA THR A 344 -5.05 2.30 9.31
C THR A 344 -6.09 1.80 8.30
N TYR A 345 -5.68 1.10 7.25
CA TYR A 345 -6.63 0.52 6.28
C TYR A 345 -7.48 -0.59 6.89
N THR A 346 -6.95 -1.40 7.80
CA THR A 346 -7.75 -2.35 8.59
C THR A 346 -8.89 -1.62 9.34
N LYS A 347 -8.58 -0.51 10.02
CA LYS A 347 -9.59 0.32 10.71
C LYS A 347 -10.62 0.92 9.74
N ILE A 348 -10.19 1.32 8.54
CA ILE A 348 -11.08 1.84 7.50
C ILE A 348 -12.06 0.76 7.05
N PHE A 349 -11.58 -0.43 6.69
CA PHE A 349 -12.46 -1.53 6.24
C PHE A 349 -13.41 -2.01 7.33
N ASP A 350 -12.95 -2.10 8.58
CA ASP A 350 -13.84 -2.41 9.73
C ASP A 350 -14.93 -1.35 9.91
N GLY A 351 -14.58 -0.06 9.84
CA GLY A 351 -15.54 1.02 9.93
C GLY A 351 -16.54 1.06 8.78
N LEU A 352 -16.10 0.72 7.56
CA LEU A 352 -16.98 0.58 6.40
C LEU A 352 -17.90 -0.64 6.52
N ALA A 353 -17.43 -1.76 7.07
CA ALA A 353 -18.28 -2.91 7.36
C ALA A 353 -19.40 -2.54 8.35
N GLU A 354 -19.10 -1.72 9.36
CA GLU A 354 -20.11 -1.20 10.28
C GLU A 354 -21.08 -0.23 9.60
N LEU A 355 -20.58 0.62 8.70
CA LEU A 355 -21.41 1.54 7.92
C LEU A 355 -22.40 0.80 7.04
N PHE A 356 -21.94 -0.18 6.27
CA PHE A 356 -22.75 -0.92 5.30
C PHE A 356 -23.74 -1.90 5.97
N SER A 357 -23.57 -2.20 7.26
CA SER A 357 -24.50 -3.02 8.04
C SER A 357 -25.72 -2.25 8.57
N LYS A 358 -25.76 -0.92 8.42
CA LYS A 358 -26.89 -0.04 8.81
C LYS A 358 -27.94 -0.02 7.71
#